data_3b221eb2bdb5d9a27a4e30da49ecb648
#
_entry.id   3b221eb2bdb5d9a27a4e30da49ecb648
#
_cell.length_a   1.000
_cell.length_b   1.000
_cell.length_c   1.000
_cell.angle_alpha   90.00
_cell.angle_beta   90.00
_cell.angle_gamma   90.00
#
_symmetry.space_group_name_H-M   'P 1'
#
loop_
_entity.id
_entity.type
_entity.pdbx_description
1 polymer ?
#
loop_
_entity_poly.entity_id
_entity_poly.type
_entity_poly.pdbx_seq_one_letter_code
_entity_poly.pdbx_strand_id
1 'polypeptide(L)'
;MVECAVLFNGDTVGMWLGDMGADVVKVESPGQGDYLRDMLGQIVPHQSPAHLQVNKNKRSLTLDLRRDEGREVFWDLLRTADVFVDGFLAGACDALGIGYERQRAVKPDIVYCHYSGFGATGPYARVPTHGQMMNALAASVPLATGDDGLVRERAPTEPMGGTTIGGDGTAAGAVHAALRIGAALVRRARTGQGCYLDAAGSDGVVAQGWIGATYALNSDRITDRTGLRRPGDTERTSAKYNFYEAADGRYVLFCAIEHKFWDRFCTAVGRPDLAGDQSGTSPVDFAHRDEPLRRELQAIFATRTQAEWFAFAREHRLPLGPAHQRVAELRDDPQIAARQILVEGEHPVAGPFTYVGEPVIVDGEPYRVRRPAPALGEHTDELLAELGRSAADIAALRAEGIV
;
A
#
# COMPACT_ATOMS: atom_id res chain seq x y z
N MET A 1 7.52 0.91 19.57
CA MET A 1 7.02 -0.31 18.90
C MET A 1 8.18 -1.22 18.54
N VAL A 2 8.00 -2.54 18.69
CA VAL A 2 8.99 -3.55 18.28
C VAL A 2 8.49 -4.31 17.07
N GLU A 3 9.35 -4.48 16.06
CA GLU A 3 9.04 -5.18 14.82
C GLU A 3 10.00 -6.36 14.66
N CYS A 4 9.44 -7.57 14.55
CA CYS A 4 10.14 -8.79 14.14
C CYS A 4 9.57 -9.24 12.80
N ALA A 5 10.14 -8.76 11.71
CA ALA A 5 9.69 -9.01 10.36
C ALA A 5 10.85 -9.02 9.38
N VAL A 6 10.64 -9.63 8.23
CA VAL A 6 11.56 -9.63 7.09
C VAL A 6 10.80 -9.37 5.80
N LEU A 7 11.46 -8.80 4.81
CA LEU A 7 10.87 -8.42 3.54
C LEU A 7 9.74 -7.39 3.69
N PHE A 8 8.76 -7.45 2.79
CA PHE A 8 7.73 -6.45 2.70
C PHE A 8 6.59 -6.59 3.71
N ASN A 9 6.24 -7.81 4.14
CA ASN A 9 5.01 -8.03 4.90
C ASN A 9 4.94 -7.20 6.18
N GLY A 10 5.56 -7.65 7.26
CA GLY A 10 5.56 -6.91 8.53
C GLY A 10 6.29 -5.57 8.44
N ASP A 11 7.35 -5.49 7.62
CA ASP A 11 8.11 -4.25 7.41
C ASP A 11 7.24 -3.09 6.90
N THR A 12 6.25 -3.38 6.05
CA THR A 12 5.31 -2.36 5.56
C THR A 12 4.37 -1.86 6.67
N VAL A 13 4.00 -2.71 7.63
CA VAL A 13 3.24 -2.27 8.83
C VAL A 13 4.06 -1.27 9.63
N GLY A 14 5.33 -1.61 9.91
CA GLY A 14 6.26 -0.72 10.60
C GLY A 14 6.55 0.57 9.85
N MET A 15 6.62 0.53 8.52
CA MET A 15 6.76 1.71 7.68
C MET A 15 5.59 2.69 7.90
N TRP A 16 4.34 2.23 7.80
CA TRP A 16 3.17 3.09 8.01
C TRP A 16 3.13 3.67 9.42
N LEU A 17 3.40 2.85 10.45
CA LEU A 17 3.42 3.34 11.83
C LEU A 17 4.58 4.31 12.06
N GLY A 18 5.75 4.04 11.49
CA GLY A 18 6.90 4.95 11.50
C GLY A 18 6.59 6.27 10.83
N ASP A 19 5.93 6.26 9.68
CA ASP A 19 5.54 7.48 8.95
C ASP A 19 4.53 8.32 9.75
N MET A 20 3.62 7.67 10.49
CA MET A 20 2.69 8.32 11.42
C MET A 20 3.33 8.77 12.75
N GLY A 21 4.63 8.60 12.95
CA GLY A 21 5.35 9.12 14.10
C GLY A 21 5.75 8.11 15.17
N ALA A 22 5.46 6.83 15.00
CA ALA A 22 5.92 5.81 15.96
C ALA A 22 7.46 5.70 15.96
N ASP A 23 8.04 5.45 17.13
CA ASP A 23 9.42 4.98 17.27
C ASP A 23 9.42 3.46 17.04
N VAL A 24 9.93 3.04 15.89
CA VAL A 24 9.94 1.65 15.45
C VAL A 24 11.32 1.06 15.60
N VAL A 25 11.45 0.04 16.43
CA VAL A 25 12.67 -0.76 16.57
C VAL A 25 12.49 -2.04 15.78
N LYS A 26 13.23 -2.18 14.68
CA LYS A 26 13.32 -3.40 13.89
C LYS A 26 14.37 -4.31 14.48
N VAL A 27 13.96 -5.50 14.92
CA VAL A 27 14.86 -6.55 15.43
C VAL A 27 15.28 -7.44 14.27
N GLU A 28 16.58 -7.52 14.05
CA GLU A 28 17.20 -8.26 12.94
C GLU A 28 18.20 -9.29 13.47
N SER A 29 18.40 -10.38 12.74
CA SER A 29 19.43 -11.38 13.07
C SER A 29 20.83 -10.79 12.90
N PRO A 30 21.76 -11.00 13.85
CA PRO A 30 23.15 -10.59 13.69
C PRO A 30 23.78 -11.15 12.41
N GLY A 31 24.62 -10.36 11.76
CA GLY A 31 25.40 -10.72 10.60
C GLY A 31 24.63 -10.71 9.28
N GLN A 32 23.42 -11.25 9.21
CA GLN A 32 22.63 -11.33 7.97
C GLN A 32 21.61 -10.22 7.85
N GLY A 33 20.87 -9.92 8.93
CA GLY A 33 19.78 -8.97 8.91
C GLY A 33 18.62 -9.39 8.01
N ASP A 34 17.88 -8.41 7.55
CA ASP A 34 16.83 -8.58 6.57
C ASP A 34 17.42 -8.61 5.15
N TYR A 35 17.18 -9.71 4.44
CA TYR A 35 17.68 -9.86 3.07
C TYR A 35 17.02 -8.92 2.04
N LEU A 36 16.00 -8.14 2.44
CA LEU A 36 15.48 -7.04 1.64
C LEU A 36 16.57 -6.00 1.32
N ARG A 37 17.61 -5.91 2.15
CA ARG A 37 18.78 -5.05 1.91
C ARG A 37 19.45 -5.33 0.57
N ASP A 38 19.40 -6.60 0.11
CA ASP A 38 20.12 -7.10 -1.05
C ASP A 38 19.24 -7.45 -2.24
N MET A 39 17.92 -7.40 -2.08
CA MET A 39 16.96 -7.79 -3.12
C MET A 39 16.63 -6.67 -4.10
N LEU A 40 16.18 -7.06 -5.31
CA LEU A 40 15.62 -6.17 -6.35
C LEU A 40 16.57 -5.06 -6.83
N GLY A 41 17.86 -5.33 -6.80
CA GLY A 41 18.91 -4.36 -7.12
C GLY A 41 19.29 -3.50 -5.94
N GLN A 42 20.47 -2.89 -6.03
CA GLN A 42 21.07 -2.09 -4.94
C GLN A 42 21.65 -0.81 -5.51
N ILE A 43 21.49 0.31 -4.81
CA ILE A 43 22.16 1.57 -5.14
C ILE A 43 23.65 1.47 -4.80
N VAL A 44 23.93 0.97 -3.60
CA VAL A 44 25.24 0.53 -3.14
C VAL A 44 25.04 -0.77 -2.35
N PRO A 45 26.10 -1.57 -2.06
CA PRO A 45 25.95 -2.83 -1.34
C PRO A 45 25.09 -2.71 -0.07
N HIS A 46 24.14 -3.61 0.10
CA HIS A 46 23.17 -3.67 1.22
C HIS A 46 22.16 -2.50 1.30
N GLN A 47 22.02 -1.71 0.24
CA GLN A 47 21.10 -0.58 0.16
C GLN A 47 20.19 -0.71 -1.07
N SER A 48 19.23 -1.63 -1.03
CA SER A 48 18.22 -1.72 -2.07
C SER A 48 17.21 -0.57 -1.96
N PRO A 49 16.64 -0.07 -3.06
CA PRO A 49 15.58 0.93 -3.01
C PRO A 49 14.38 0.50 -2.15
N ALA A 50 14.05 -0.79 -2.14
CA ALA A 50 12.98 -1.33 -1.32
C ALA A 50 13.28 -1.23 0.17
N HIS A 51 14.52 -1.58 0.59
CA HIS A 51 14.96 -1.43 1.97
C HIS A 51 14.94 0.06 2.40
N LEU A 52 15.48 0.95 1.57
CA LEU A 52 15.49 2.39 1.86
C LEU A 52 14.09 2.96 2.07
N GLN A 53 13.14 2.53 1.25
CA GLN A 53 11.74 2.98 1.34
C GLN A 53 11.04 2.43 2.58
N VAL A 54 11.11 1.12 2.81
CA VAL A 54 10.26 0.46 3.82
C VAL A 54 10.80 0.59 5.24
N ASN A 55 12.13 0.81 5.37
CA ASN A 55 12.80 0.91 6.68
C ASN A 55 13.17 2.34 7.08
N LYS A 56 12.76 3.36 6.31
CA LYS A 56 12.84 4.75 6.78
C LYS A 56 12.06 4.92 8.08
N ASN A 57 12.48 5.87 8.90
CA ASN A 57 11.89 6.17 10.22
C ASN A 57 11.99 5.05 11.26
N LYS A 58 12.81 4.00 11.00
CA LYS A 58 13.06 2.92 11.96
C LYS A 58 14.45 3.02 12.58
N ARG A 59 14.62 2.34 13.73
CA ARG A 59 15.91 2.01 14.35
C ARG A 59 16.17 0.52 14.16
N SER A 60 17.39 0.11 13.85
CA SER A 60 17.79 -1.30 13.73
C SER A 60 18.52 -1.76 14.97
N LEU A 61 18.05 -2.85 15.53
CA LEU A 61 18.67 -3.61 16.62
C LEU A 61 19.02 -5.00 16.11
N THR A 62 20.29 -5.40 16.12
CA THR A 62 20.67 -6.81 15.92
C THR A 62 20.47 -7.58 17.20
N LEU A 63 19.83 -8.78 17.10
CA LEU A 63 19.54 -9.60 18.26
C LEU A 63 19.29 -11.07 17.86
N ASP A 64 20.08 -12.03 18.39
CA ASP A 64 19.82 -13.45 18.18
C ASP A 64 18.75 -13.98 19.14
N LEU A 65 17.50 -13.99 18.69
CA LEU A 65 16.35 -14.47 19.47
C LEU A 65 16.34 -16.00 19.71
N ARG A 66 17.25 -16.77 19.10
CA ARG A 66 17.39 -18.21 19.34
C ARG A 66 18.17 -18.49 20.66
N ARG A 67 18.94 -17.50 21.10
CA ARG A 67 19.72 -17.53 22.32
C ARG A 67 18.92 -16.97 23.51
N ASP A 68 19.14 -17.52 24.70
CA ASP A 68 18.46 -17.06 25.92
C ASP A 68 18.84 -15.62 26.26
N GLU A 69 20.12 -15.29 26.14
CA GLU A 69 20.65 -13.95 26.38
C GLU A 69 19.96 -12.89 25.42
N GLY A 70 19.74 -13.26 24.16
CA GLY A 70 19.03 -12.44 23.20
C GLY A 70 17.57 -12.27 23.59
N ARG A 71 16.91 -13.32 24.06
CA ARG A 71 15.51 -13.20 24.54
C ARG A 71 15.42 -12.37 25.84
N GLU A 72 16.41 -12.38 26.71
CA GLU A 72 16.42 -11.48 27.87
C GLU A 72 16.40 -10.00 27.42
N VAL A 73 17.26 -9.63 26.49
CA VAL A 73 17.25 -8.28 25.89
C VAL A 73 15.90 -7.97 25.24
N PHE A 74 15.33 -8.91 24.50
CA PHE A 74 14.00 -8.75 23.90
C PHE A 74 12.92 -8.47 24.96
N TRP A 75 12.94 -9.17 26.11
CA TRP A 75 11.97 -8.93 27.17
C TRP A 75 12.12 -7.54 27.80
N ASP A 76 13.35 -7.05 27.96
CA ASP A 76 13.59 -5.68 28.44
C ASP A 76 13.03 -4.65 27.45
N LEU A 77 13.28 -4.84 26.16
CA LEU A 77 12.74 -3.98 25.10
C LEU A 77 11.21 -4.03 25.07
N LEU A 78 10.60 -5.22 25.17
CA LEU A 78 9.15 -5.39 25.13
C LEU A 78 8.44 -4.63 26.26
N ARG A 79 9.04 -4.58 27.46
CA ARG A 79 8.44 -3.83 28.59
C ARG A 79 8.27 -2.36 28.29
N THR A 80 9.06 -1.79 27.41
CA THR A 80 8.96 -0.39 26.96
C THR A 80 8.03 -0.19 25.77
N ALA A 81 7.63 -1.28 25.09
CA ALA A 81 6.89 -1.21 23.84
C ALA A 81 5.37 -1.13 24.05
N ASP A 82 4.69 -0.37 23.21
CA ASP A 82 3.22 -0.33 23.14
C ASP A 82 2.66 -1.36 22.17
N VAL A 83 3.43 -1.65 21.11
CA VAL A 83 3.03 -2.51 19.99
C VAL A 83 4.16 -3.48 19.68
N PHE A 84 3.80 -4.72 19.40
CA PHE A 84 4.67 -5.70 18.77
C PHE A 84 4.10 -6.16 17.45
N VAL A 85 4.91 -6.16 16.40
CA VAL A 85 4.54 -6.69 15.08
C VAL A 85 5.33 -7.96 14.80
N ASP A 86 4.59 -9.05 14.60
CA ASP A 86 5.07 -10.36 14.17
C ASP A 86 4.82 -10.52 12.67
N GLY A 87 5.85 -10.38 11.85
CA GLY A 87 5.81 -10.56 10.40
C GLY A 87 6.31 -11.93 9.94
N PHE A 88 6.42 -12.90 10.84
CA PHE A 88 6.90 -14.25 10.52
C PHE A 88 5.75 -15.20 10.18
N LEU A 89 6.10 -16.44 9.84
CA LEU A 89 5.12 -17.50 9.67
C LEU A 89 4.40 -17.79 11.00
N ALA A 90 3.11 -18.09 10.94
CA ALA A 90 2.31 -18.39 12.13
C ALA A 90 2.95 -19.48 12.99
N GLY A 91 3.14 -19.15 14.28
CA GLY A 91 3.79 -20.00 15.27
C GLY A 91 5.32 -19.84 15.34
N ALA A 92 5.97 -19.05 14.49
CA ALA A 92 7.42 -18.86 14.56
C ALA A 92 7.84 -18.11 15.82
N CYS A 93 7.13 -17.06 16.21
CA CYS A 93 7.38 -16.36 17.47
C CYS A 93 7.15 -17.25 18.70
N ASP A 94 6.16 -18.16 18.65
CA ASP A 94 5.96 -19.15 19.71
C ASP A 94 7.14 -20.14 19.80
N ALA A 95 7.63 -20.62 18.66
CA ALA A 95 8.79 -21.50 18.60
C ALA A 95 10.08 -20.82 19.10
N LEU A 96 10.23 -19.51 18.86
CA LEU A 96 11.31 -18.69 19.41
C LEU A 96 11.12 -18.38 20.92
N GLY A 97 9.98 -18.72 21.49
CA GLY A 97 9.68 -18.45 22.90
C GLY A 97 9.27 -17.01 23.19
N ILE A 98 8.91 -16.22 22.17
CA ILE A 98 8.48 -14.82 22.27
C ILE A 98 7.05 -14.59 21.74
N GLY A 99 6.22 -15.63 21.66
CA GLY A 99 4.84 -15.56 21.17
C GLY A 99 3.90 -14.76 22.07
N TYR A 100 2.68 -14.53 21.58
CA TYR A 100 1.70 -13.62 22.22
C TYR A 100 1.41 -13.93 23.68
N GLU A 101 1.14 -15.18 24.05
CA GLU A 101 0.77 -15.51 25.44
C GLU A 101 1.90 -15.20 26.43
N ARG A 102 3.16 -15.41 26.03
CA ARG A 102 4.32 -15.01 26.84
C ARG A 102 4.47 -13.49 26.91
N GLN A 103 4.28 -12.80 25.80
CA GLN A 103 4.34 -11.32 25.79
C GLN A 103 3.23 -10.72 26.66
N ARG A 104 2.01 -11.23 26.55
CA ARG A 104 0.87 -10.81 27.39
C ARG A 104 1.12 -11.05 28.89
N ALA A 105 1.80 -12.14 29.25
CA ALA A 105 2.16 -12.40 30.64
C ALA A 105 3.16 -11.37 31.18
N VAL A 106 4.10 -10.89 30.36
CA VAL A 106 5.11 -9.87 30.73
C VAL A 106 4.53 -8.45 30.67
N LYS A 107 3.70 -8.18 29.64
CA LYS A 107 3.09 -6.87 29.36
C LYS A 107 1.62 -7.05 28.96
N PRO A 108 0.71 -7.06 29.94
CA PRO A 108 -0.73 -7.35 29.71
C PRO A 108 -1.43 -6.37 28.77
N ASP A 109 -0.88 -5.18 28.62
CA ASP A 109 -1.43 -4.12 27.78
C ASP A 109 -0.79 -4.05 26.38
N ILE A 110 0.06 -5.04 26.00
CA ILE A 110 0.68 -5.07 24.67
C ILE A 110 -0.38 -5.21 23.55
N VAL A 111 -0.24 -4.41 22.52
CA VAL A 111 -0.96 -4.62 21.26
C VAL A 111 -0.08 -5.48 20.36
N TYR A 112 -0.40 -6.75 20.23
CA TYR A 112 0.32 -7.71 19.39
C TYR A 112 -0.38 -7.82 18.05
N CYS A 113 0.31 -7.57 16.96
CA CYS A 113 -0.19 -7.75 15.59
C CYS A 113 0.64 -8.82 14.87
N HIS A 114 0.03 -9.96 14.61
CA HIS A 114 0.54 -10.91 13.63
C HIS A 114 0.10 -10.46 12.24
N TYR A 115 1.05 -10.30 11.32
CA TYR A 115 0.79 -9.96 9.93
C TYR A 115 1.54 -10.89 8.99
N SER A 116 0.81 -11.74 8.29
CA SER A 116 1.38 -12.64 7.28
C SER A 116 0.50 -12.68 6.03
N GLY A 117 0.95 -13.40 4.99
CA GLY A 117 0.20 -13.45 3.74
C GLY A 117 -1.19 -14.04 3.89
N PHE A 118 -1.36 -15.09 4.72
CA PHE A 118 -2.64 -15.77 4.91
C PHE A 118 -3.20 -15.69 6.34
N GLY A 119 -2.54 -14.92 7.22
CA GLY A 119 -2.93 -14.79 8.62
C GLY A 119 -2.47 -15.98 9.49
N ALA A 120 -2.81 -15.93 10.78
CA ALA A 120 -2.45 -16.96 11.76
C ALA A 120 -3.53 -18.03 11.94
N THR A 121 -4.70 -17.87 11.30
CA THR A 121 -5.84 -18.79 11.41
C THR A 121 -6.20 -19.42 10.08
N GLY A 122 -6.89 -20.58 10.13
CA GLY A 122 -7.33 -21.31 8.94
C GLY A 122 -6.30 -22.30 8.38
N PRO A 123 -6.67 -23.03 7.31
CA PRO A 123 -5.88 -24.15 6.78
C PRO A 123 -4.55 -23.73 6.15
N TYR A 124 -4.40 -22.47 5.76
CA TYR A 124 -3.19 -21.95 5.12
C TYR A 124 -2.26 -21.19 6.06
N ALA A 125 -2.56 -21.07 7.35
CA ALA A 125 -1.81 -20.31 8.33
C ALA A 125 -0.30 -20.66 8.39
N ARG A 126 0.05 -21.90 8.09
CA ARG A 126 1.45 -22.40 8.10
C ARG A 126 2.06 -22.53 6.70
N VAL A 127 1.45 -21.95 5.67
CA VAL A 127 2.01 -21.90 4.33
C VAL A 127 2.87 -20.64 4.20
N PRO A 128 4.18 -20.76 3.95
CA PRO A 128 5.02 -19.59 3.66
C PRO A 128 4.50 -18.85 2.43
N THR A 129 4.48 -17.52 2.48
CA THR A 129 3.88 -16.72 1.42
C THR A 129 4.84 -15.66 0.87
N HIS A 130 4.65 -15.36 -0.41
CA HIS A 130 5.19 -14.18 -1.08
C HIS A 130 4.04 -13.36 -1.67
N GLY A 131 4.27 -12.09 -2.04
CA GLY A 131 3.24 -11.12 -2.42
C GLY A 131 2.20 -11.62 -3.43
N GLN A 132 2.63 -12.26 -4.52
CA GLN A 132 1.76 -12.83 -5.56
C GLN A 132 0.77 -13.88 -5.02
N MET A 133 1.15 -14.63 -3.99
CA MET A 133 0.26 -15.66 -3.43
C MET A 133 -0.97 -15.07 -2.75
N MET A 134 -0.83 -13.89 -2.13
CA MET A 134 -1.94 -13.14 -1.53
C MET A 134 -2.92 -12.69 -2.60
N ASN A 135 -2.41 -12.15 -3.69
CA ASN A 135 -3.20 -11.71 -4.83
C ASN A 135 -3.91 -12.89 -5.52
N ALA A 136 -3.21 -14.00 -5.69
CA ALA A 136 -3.78 -15.21 -6.30
C ALA A 136 -4.94 -15.79 -5.47
N LEU A 137 -4.78 -15.87 -4.14
CA LEU A 137 -5.86 -16.33 -3.25
C LEU A 137 -7.08 -15.39 -3.29
N ALA A 138 -6.84 -14.10 -3.41
CA ALA A 138 -7.89 -13.08 -3.51
C ALA A 138 -8.55 -12.99 -4.90
N ALA A 139 -8.25 -13.92 -5.81
CA ALA A 139 -8.74 -13.93 -7.19
C ALA A 139 -8.41 -12.64 -7.98
N SER A 140 -7.33 -11.96 -7.64
CA SER A 140 -6.90 -10.73 -8.33
C SER A 140 -5.95 -10.99 -9.52
N VAL A 141 -5.57 -12.25 -9.74
CA VAL A 141 -4.69 -12.69 -10.84
C VAL A 141 -5.46 -13.63 -11.76
N PRO A 142 -6.12 -13.14 -12.82
CA PRO A 142 -6.81 -13.98 -13.77
C PRO A 142 -5.80 -14.80 -14.59
N LEU A 143 -6.02 -16.11 -14.70
CA LEU A 143 -5.12 -17.04 -15.36
C LEU A 143 -5.77 -17.72 -16.57
N ALA A 144 -4.96 -18.07 -17.54
CA ALA A 144 -5.35 -18.95 -18.66
C ALA A 144 -4.21 -19.88 -19.06
N THR A 145 -4.56 -21.10 -19.45
CA THR A 145 -3.59 -22.03 -20.05
C THR A 145 -3.55 -21.80 -21.55
N GLY A 146 -2.36 -21.55 -22.09
CA GLY A 146 -2.13 -21.44 -23.53
C GLY A 146 -2.10 -22.78 -24.24
N ASP A 147 -2.10 -22.76 -25.58
CA ASP A 147 -2.05 -23.97 -26.42
C ASP A 147 -0.75 -24.77 -26.22
N ASP A 148 0.30 -24.13 -25.72
CA ASP A 148 1.56 -24.76 -25.34
C ASP A 148 1.57 -25.41 -23.95
N GLY A 149 0.39 -25.40 -23.25
CA GLY A 149 0.21 -25.96 -21.91
C GLY A 149 0.75 -25.08 -20.78
N LEU A 150 1.29 -23.89 -21.06
CA LEU A 150 1.79 -22.98 -20.05
C LEU A 150 0.68 -22.05 -19.54
N VAL A 151 0.66 -21.86 -18.20
CA VAL A 151 -0.26 -20.93 -17.55
C VAL A 151 0.33 -19.50 -17.62
N ARG A 152 -0.51 -18.55 -17.98
CA ARG A 152 -0.17 -17.11 -18.06
C ARG A 152 -1.25 -16.24 -17.47
N GLU A 153 -0.86 -15.09 -16.99
CA GLU A 153 -1.83 -14.06 -16.64
C GLU A 153 -2.57 -13.60 -17.89
N ARG A 154 -3.85 -13.41 -17.76
CA ARG A 154 -4.75 -12.94 -18.80
C ARG A 154 -5.21 -11.52 -18.48
N ALA A 155 -5.32 -10.65 -19.50
CA ALA A 155 -5.94 -9.36 -19.31
C ALA A 155 -7.37 -9.51 -18.76
N PRO A 156 -7.82 -8.66 -17.83
CA PRO A 156 -9.17 -8.69 -17.29
C PRO A 156 -10.19 -8.56 -18.43
N THR A 157 -11.13 -9.50 -18.49
CA THR A 157 -12.16 -9.56 -19.55
C THR A 157 -13.52 -9.06 -19.09
N GLU A 158 -13.71 -8.87 -17.77
CA GLU A 158 -15.01 -8.55 -17.21
C GLU A 158 -15.08 -7.09 -16.71
N PRO A 159 -16.22 -6.42 -16.96
CA PRO A 159 -16.48 -5.08 -16.40
C PRO A 159 -16.75 -5.18 -14.91
N MET A 160 -16.70 -4.04 -14.23
CA MET A 160 -16.94 -3.80 -12.79
C MET A 160 -17.50 -5.01 -12.00
N GLY A 161 -16.65 -5.79 -11.44
CA GLY A 161 -16.99 -7.08 -10.83
C GLY A 161 -16.19 -8.22 -11.40
N GLY A 162 -15.51 -7.98 -12.50
CA GLY A 162 -14.44 -8.83 -12.96
C GLY A 162 -13.32 -8.83 -11.95
N THR A 163 -12.79 -9.94 -11.76
CA THR A 163 -11.89 -10.51 -10.80
C THR A 163 -10.59 -9.75 -10.51
N THR A 164 -10.36 -8.56 -11.03
CA THR A 164 -9.17 -7.76 -10.70
C THR A 164 -9.48 -6.85 -9.52
N ILE A 165 -9.35 -7.40 -8.35
CA ILE A 165 -9.23 -6.63 -7.13
C ILE A 165 -7.85 -5.98 -7.18
N GLY A 166 -7.78 -4.68 -7.41
CA GLY A 166 -6.50 -3.96 -7.48
C GLY A 166 -5.80 -3.92 -6.13
N GLY A 167 -4.50 -3.89 -6.19
CA GLY A 167 -3.65 -3.69 -5.02
C GLY A 167 -2.56 -4.74 -4.89
N ASP A 168 -1.49 -4.33 -4.25
CA ASP A 168 -0.41 -5.21 -3.81
C ASP A 168 -0.81 -5.85 -2.47
N GLY A 169 -0.79 -7.18 -2.38
CA GLY A 169 -1.17 -7.90 -1.17
C GLY A 169 -0.34 -7.51 0.05
N THR A 170 0.93 -7.14 -0.14
CA THR A 170 1.80 -6.67 0.95
C THR A 170 1.37 -5.30 1.47
N ALA A 171 1.00 -4.39 0.59
CA ALA A 171 0.57 -3.03 0.95
C ALA A 171 -0.86 -3.00 1.50
N ALA A 172 -1.79 -3.70 0.85
CA ALA A 172 -3.21 -3.70 1.20
C ALA A 172 -3.46 -4.16 2.64
N GLY A 173 -2.92 -5.31 3.02
CA GLY A 173 -3.05 -5.85 4.37
C GLY A 173 -2.35 -5.00 5.42
N ALA A 174 -1.18 -4.45 5.10
CA ALA A 174 -0.41 -3.62 6.02
C ALA A 174 -1.14 -2.33 6.41
N VAL A 175 -1.84 -1.68 5.48
CA VAL A 175 -2.68 -0.50 5.79
C VAL A 175 -3.79 -0.87 6.79
N HIS A 176 -4.48 -1.99 6.57
CA HIS A 176 -5.51 -2.46 7.49
C HIS A 176 -4.94 -2.83 8.87
N ALA A 177 -3.75 -3.47 8.91
CA ALA A 177 -3.06 -3.78 10.15
C ALA A 177 -2.68 -2.51 10.92
N ALA A 178 -2.07 -1.52 10.26
CA ALA A 178 -1.70 -0.24 10.88
C ALA A 178 -2.93 0.52 11.41
N LEU A 179 -4.02 0.58 10.64
CA LEU A 179 -5.30 1.18 11.08
C LEU A 179 -5.85 0.48 12.32
N ARG A 180 -5.80 -0.86 12.36
CA ARG A 180 -6.28 -1.64 13.51
C ARG A 180 -5.39 -1.50 14.73
N ILE A 181 -4.08 -1.38 14.55
CA ILE A 181 -3.15 -1.07 15.63
C ILE A 181 -3.49 0.29 16.23
N GLY A 182 -3.70 1.32 15.42
CA GLY A 182 -4.13 2.64 15.89
C GLY A 182 -5.43 2.58 16.70
N ALA A 183 -6.44 1.88 16.20
CA ALA A 183 -7.71 1.68 16.93
C ALA A 183 -7.52 0.89 18.24
N ALA A 184 -6.63 -0.10 18.25
CA ALA A 184 -6.30 -0.87 19.44
C ALA A 184 -5.59 -0.03 20.51
N LEU A 185 -4.69 0.87 20.11
CA LEU A 185 -4.05 1.83 21.03
C LEU A 185 -5.05 2.80 21.64
N VAL A 186 -6.01 3.32 20.87
CA VAL A 186 -7.12 4.14 21.41
C VAL A 186 -7.98 3.36 22.40
N ARG A 187 -8.30 2.08 22.11
CA ARG A 187 -9.01 1.20 23.05
C ARG A 187 -8.17 0.97 24.31
N ARG A 188 -6.90 0.67 24.18
CA ARG A 188 -5.95 0.46 25.29
C ARG A 188 -5.88 1.68 26.20
N ALA A 189 -5.83 2.88 25.64
CA ALA A 189 -5.81 4.13 26.43
C ALA A 189 -7.05 4.29 27.33
N ARG A 190 -8.19 3.69 26.95
CA ARG A 190 -9.45 3.74 27.70
C ARG A 190 -9.60 2.59 28.69
N THR A 191 -9.07 1.42 28.37
CA THR A 191 -9.34 0.17 29.10
C THR A 191 -8.14 -0.39 29.87
N GLY A 192 -6.93 0.08 29.56
CA GLY A 192 -5.68 -0.50 30.05
C GLY A 192 -5.36 -1.87 29.46
N GLN A 193 -6.14 -2.37 28.48
CA GLN A 193 -5.99 -3.72 27.96
C GLN A 193 -5.40 -3.74 26.57
N GLY A 194 -4.38 -4.58 26.36
CA GLY A 194 -3.86 -4.94 25.04
C GLY A 194 -4.78 -5.90 24.28
N CYS A 195 -4.34 -6.35 23.11
CA CYS A 195 -5.04 -7.35 22.32
C CYS A 195 -4.12 -8.05 21.33
N TYR A 196 -4.61 -9.18 20.81
CA TYR A 196 -4.05 -9.87 19.66
C TYR A 196 -4.81 -9.45 18.39
N LEU A 197 -4.08 -9.11 17.35
CA LEU A 197 -4.60 -8.80 16.02
C LEU A 197 -4.03 -9.83 15.04
N ASP A 198 -4.90 -10.56 14.34
CA ASP A 198 -4.55 -11.45 13.25
C ASP A 198 -4.89 -10.77 11.93
N ALA A 199 -3.88 -10.42 11.15
CA ALA A 199 -4.02 -9.70 9.90
C ALA A 199 -3.42 -10.50 8.75
N ALA A 200 -4.21 -10.67 7.68
CA ALA A 200 -3.82 -11.39 6.48
C ALA A 200 -3.73 -10.45 5.27
N GLY A 201 -2.64 -10.56 4.52
CA GLY A 201 -2.46 -9.79 3.28
C GLY A 201 -3.52 -10.11 2.23
N SER A 202 -3.89 -11.40 2.07
CA SER A 202 -4.96 -11.83 1.16
C SER A 202 -6.31 -11.20 1.48
N ASP A 203 -6.66 -11.13 2.77
CA ASP A 203 -7.93 -10.53 3.21
C ASP A 203 -7.92 -9.01 2.96
N GLY A 204 -6.75 -8.38 3.12
CA GLY A 204 -6.54 -6.99 2.76
C GLY A 204 -6.81 -6.70 1.28
N VAL A 205 -6.35 -7.58 0.38
CA VAL A 205 -6.64 -7.46 -1.07
C VAL A 205 -8.14 -7.54 -1.34
N VAL A 206 -8.84 -8.52 -0.75
CA VAL A 206 -10.30 -8.66 -0.88
C VAL A 206 -11.01 -7.42 -0.33
N ALA A 207 -10.60 -6.94 0.85
CA ALA A 207 -11.21 -5.79 1.50
C ALA A 207 -11.02 -4.49 0.69
N GLN A 208 -9.86 -4.25 0.09
CA GLN A 208 -9.65 -3.09 -0.79
C GLN A 208 -10.43 -3.19 -2.10
N GLY A 209 -10.59 -4.40 -2.65
CA GLY A 209 -11.39 -4.67 -3.84
C GLY A 209 -12.88 -4.90 -3.57
N TRP A 210 -13.41 -4.43 -2.43
CA TRP A 210 -14.76 -4.75 -1.97
C TRP A 210 -15.88 -4.46 -2.97
N ILE A 211 -15.75 -3.42 -3.80
CA ILE A 211 -16.77 -3.10 -4.82
C ILE A 211 -16.91 -4.27 -5.78
N GLY A 212 -15.80 -4.66 -6.44
CA GLY A 212 -15.80 -5.79 -7.38
C GLY A 212 -16.22 -7.09 -6.71
N ALA A 213 -15.68 -7.39 -5.53
CA ALA A 213 -16.04 -8.59 -4.78
C ALA A 213 -17.54 -8.62 -4.43
N THR A 214 -18.13 -7.50 -3.98
CA THR A 214 -19.54 -7.42 -3.64
C THR A 214 -20.43 -7.69 -4.85
N TYR A 215 -20.12 -7.09 -6.00
CA TYR A 215 -20.90 -7.32 -7.22
C TYR A 215 -20.75 -8.76 -7.73
N ALA A 216 -19.54 -9.29 -7.77
CA ALA A 216 -19.29 -10.66 -8.24
C ALA A 216 -19.99 -11.70 -7.38
N LEU A 217 -19.88 -11.60 -6.05
CA LEU A 217 -20.45 -12.55 -5.10
C LEU A 217 -21.98 -12.49 -4.97
N ASN A 218 -22.62 -11.44 -5.48
CA ASN A 218 -24.08 -11.26 -5.41
C ASN A 218 -24.72 -11.11 -6.81
N SER A 219 -24.01 -11.42 -7.87
CA SER A 219 -24.44 -11.19 -9.26
C SER A 219 -25.73 -11.92 -9.62
N ASP A 220 -25.96 -13.10 -9.07
CA ASP A 220 -27.16 -13.93 -9.24
C ASP A 220 -28.41 -13.33 -8.58
N ARG A 221 -28.23 -12.45 -7.59
CA ARG A 221 -29.32 -11.80 -6.86
C ARG A 221 -29.76 -10.45 -7.47
N ILE A 222 -29.01 -9.95 -8.44
CA ILE A 222 -29.34 -8.68 -9.10
C ILE A 222 -30.47 -8.93 -10.10
N THR A 223 -31.68 -8.53 -9.74
CA THR A 223 -32.90 -8.68 -10.56
C THR A 223 -33.10 -7.52 -11.52
N ASP A 224 -32.85 -6.29 -11.08
CA ASP A 224 -32.82 -5.13 -11.97
C ASP A 224 -31.38 -4.91 -12.46
N ARG A 225 -31.20 -5.16 -13.73
CA ARG A 225 -29.91 -4.98 -14.41
C ARG A 225 -29.83 -3.68 -15.22
N THR A 226 -30.82 -2.82 -15.08
CA THR A 226 -30.81 -1.46 -15.66
C THR A 226 -29.65 -0.68 -15.07
N GLY A 227 -28.77 -0.15 -15.91
CA GLY A 227 -27.57 0.55 -15.46
C GLY A 227 -26.36 -0.34 -15.14
N LEU A 228 -26.51 -1.68 -15.13
CA LEU A 228 -25.32 -2.54 -15.17
C LEU A 228 -24.71 -2.50 -16.57
N ARG A 229 -23.41 -2.52 -16.62
CA ARG A 229 -22.67 -2.66 -17.87
C ARG A 229 -23.05 -4.00 -18.54
N ARG A 230 -23.24 -3.99 -19.86
CA ARG A 230 -23.45 -5.22 -20.62
C ARG A 230 -22.19 -6.06 -20.61
N PRO A 231 -22.26 -7.39 -20.76
CA PRO A 231 -21.08 -8.22 -20.97
C PRO A 231 -20.21 -7.66 -22.11
N GLY A 232 -18.93 -7.46 -21.83
CA GLY A 232 -17.97 -6.86 -22.76
C GLY A 232 -17.93 -5.32 -22.76
N ASP A 233 -18.81 -4.62 -22.03
CA ASP A 233 -18.68 -3.17 -21.81
C ASP A 233 -17.62 -2.96 -20.70
N THR A 234 -16.64 -2.14 -21.02
CA THR A 234 -15.59 -1.69 -20.10
C THR A 234 -15.54 -0.17 -20.10
N GLU A 235 -14.75 0.43 -19.26
CA GLU A 235 -14.44 1.85 -19.40
C GLU A 235 -13.93 2.19 -20.80
N ARG A 236 -13.24 1.24 -21.44
CA ARG A 236 -12.73 1.38 -22.81
C ARG A 236 -13.83 1.52 -23.87
N THR A 237 -15.06 1.08 -23.60
CA THR A 237 -16.20 1.21 -24.52
C THR A 237 -17.03 2.46 -24.30
N SER A 238 -16.78 3.20 -23.24
CA SER A 238 -17.45 4.46 -22.90
C SER A 238 -16.86 5.63 -23.68
N ALA A 239 -17.68 6.54 -24.19
CA ALA A 239 -17.19 7.80 -24.73
C ALA A 239 -17.04 8.87 -23.64
N LYS A 240 -17.95 8.92 -22.66
CA LYS A 240 -17.94 9.94 -21.60
C LYS A 240 -17.07 9.57 -20.37
N TYR A 241 -16.49 8.37 -20.35
CA TYR A 241 -15.53 7.90 -19.34
C TYR A 241 -14.38 7.21 -20.05
N ASN A 242 -13.45 7.98 -20.62
CA ASN A 242 -12.36 7.41 -21.41
C ASN A 242 -11.14 8.33 -21.48
N PHE A 243 -10.04 7.75 -21.96
CA PHE A 243 -8.80 8.45 -22.23
C PHE A 243 -8.84 9.05 -23.64
N TYR A 244 -8.28 10.28 -23.75
CA TYR A 244 -8.14 11.01 -24.99
C TYR A 244 -6.74 11.60 -25.10
N GLU A 245 -6.22 11.67 -26.31
CA GLU A 245 -4.94 12.27 -26.61
C GLU A 245 -5.11 13.79 -26.80
N ALA A 246 -4.30 14.55 -26.09
CA ALA A 246 -4.22 16.01 -26.19
C ALA A 246 -3.28 16.44 -27.34
N ALA A 247 -3.29 17.73 -27.68
CA ALA A 247 -2.49 18.28 -28.78
C ALA A 247 -0.97 18.08 -28.63
N ASP A 248 -0.48 17.89 -27.43
CA ASP A 248 0.92 17.66 -27.09
C ASP A 248 1.29 16.17 -26.99
N GLY A 249 0.43 15.24 -27.43
CA GLY A 249 0.64 13.80 -27.37
C GLY A 249 0.52 13.19 -25.97
N ARG A 250 0.17 13.99 -24.96
CA ARG A 250 -0.15 13.51 -23.62
C ARG A 250 -1.61 13.10 -23.52
N TYR A 251 -1.96 12.33 -22.49
CA TYR A 251 -3.32 11.82 -22.33
C TYR A 251 -4.04 12.49 -21.18
N VAL A 252 -5.35 12.63 -21.37
CA VAL A 252 -6.29 13.05 -20.33
C VAL A 252 -7.33 11.97 -20.11
N LEU A 253 -7.80 11.84 -18.86
CA LEU A 253 -8.97 11.04 -18.52
C LEU A 253 -10.17 11.96 -18.39
N PHE A 254 -11.20 11.74 -19.21
CA PHE A 254 -12.46 12.47 -19.18
C PHE A 254 -13.55 11.61 -18.55
N CYS A 255 -14.30 12.17 -17.58
CA CYS A 255 -15.27 11.43 -16.76
C CYS A 255 -16.61 12.16 -16.61
N ALA A 256 -17.12 12.82 -17.66
CA ALA A 256 -18.35 13.60 -17.60
C ALA A 256 -19.61 12.73 -17.83
N ILE A 257 -19.79 11.72 -16.98
CA ILE A 257 -20.92 10.78 -17.07
C ILE A 257 -22.22 11.35 -16.50
N GLU A 258 -22.15 12.27 -15.53
CA GLU A 258 -23.34 12.94 -15.01
C GLU A 258 -23.79 14.04 -15.98
N HIS A 259 -25.09 14.14 -16.20
CA HIS A 259 -25.71 15.11 -17.12
C HIS A 259 -25.21 16.53 -16.90
N LYS A 260 -25.14 17.01 -15.67
CA LYS A 260 -24.66 18.36 -15.33
C LYS A 260 -23.22 18.65 -15.77
N PHE A 261 -22.35 17.64 -15.75
CA PHE A 261 -20.96 17.79 -16.19
C PHE A 261 -20.86 17.70 -17.71
N TRP A 262 -21.65 16.84 -18.31
CA TRP A 262 -21.74 16.72 -19.75
C TRP A 262 -22.25 18.03 -20.42
N ASP A 263 -23.36 18.60 -19.96
CA ASP A 263 -23.90 19.86 -20.44
C ASP A 263 -22.90 21.00 -20.27
N ARG A 264 -22.25 21.06 -19.12
CA ARG A 264 -21.24 22.08 -18.86
C ARG A 264 -20.05 21.95 -19.81
N PHE A 265 -19.60 20.73 -20.07
CA PHE A 265 -18.52 20.45 -21.03
C PHE A 265 -18.93 20.87 -22.43
N CYS A 266 -20.10 20.43 -22.94
CA CYS A 266 -20.58 20.76 -24.25
C CYS A 266 -20.71 22.27 -24.45
N THR A 267 -21.25 22.98 -23.46
CA THR A 267 -21.35 24.44 -23.48
C THR A 267 -19.97 25.10 -23.51
N ALA A 268 -19.08 24.67 -22.66
CA ALA A 268 -17.74 25.26 -22.50
C ALA A 268 -16.85 25.07 -23.76
N VAL A 269 -16.97 23.93 -24.44
CA VAL A 269 -16.24 23.67 -25.70
C VAL A 269 -16.96 24.24 -26.96
N GLY A 270 -18.11 24.90 -26.78
CA GLY A 270 -18.86 25.47 -27.88
C GLY A 270 -19.60 24.44 -28.74
N ARG A 271 -19.93 23.26 -28.17
CA ARG A 271 -20.63 22.16 -28.83
C ARG A 271 -21.93 21.79 -28.10
N PRO A 272 -22.88 22.74 -27.92
CA PRO A 272 -24.16 22.45 -27.27
C PRO A 272 -24.98 21.39 -28.00
N ASP A 273 -24.74 21.19 -29.30
CA ASP A 273 -25.34 20.14 -30.12
C ASP A 273 -25.04 18.71 -29.59
N LEU A 274 -23.96 18.52 -28.90
CA LEU A 274 -23.58 17.22 -28.30
C LEU A 274 -24.33 16.93 -26.99
N ALA A 275 -24.97 17.91 -26.37
CA ALA A 275 -25.67 17.71 -25.09
C ALA A 275 -26.82 16.69 -25.23
N GLY A 276 -27.51 16.67 -26.36
CA GLY A 276 -28.56 15.69 -26.66
C GLY A 276 -29.80 15.79 -25.77
N ASP A 277 -30.74 14.88 -25.96
CA ASP A 277 -31.92 14.74 -25.11
C ASP A 277 -31.56 13.91 -23.86
N GLN A 278 -31.66 14.54 -22.69
CA GLN A 278 -31.35 13.94 -21.39
C GLN A 278 -32.62 13.55 -20.63
N SER A 279 -33.73 13.35 -21.31
CA SER A 279 -35.00 12.95 -20.69
C SER A 279 -35.00 11.54 -20.08
N GLY A 280 -33.90 10.82 -20.16
CA GLY A 280 -33.70 9.51 -19.54
C GLY A 280 -33.73 9.54 -18.00
N THR A 281 -34.18 8.45 -17.40
CA THR A 281 -34.33 8.31 -15.94
C THR A 281 -33.01 8.07 -15.20
N SER A 282 -31.93 7.73 -15.89
CA SER A 282 -30.62 7.50 -15.27
C SER A 282 -29.91 8.81 -14.99
N PRO A 283 -29.37 9.03 -13.77
CA PRO A 283 -28.59 10.22 -13.44
C PRO A 283 -27.24 10.28 -14.12
N VAL A 284 -26.79 9.18 -14.72
CA VAL A 284 -25.50 9.02 -15.39
C VAL A 284 -25.67 8.35 -16.74
N ASP A 285 -24.82 8.77 -17.70
CA ASP A 285 -24.73 8.19 -19.03
C ASP A 285 -23.25 8.05 -19.44
N PHE A 286 -22.82 6.82 -19.65
CA PHE A 286 -21.46 6.49 -20.08
C PHE A 286 -21.26 6.62 -21.60
N ALA A 287 -22.32 6.72 -22.38
CA ALA A 287 -22.28 6.62 -23.84
C ALA A 287 -21.46 5.41 -24.32
N HIS A 288 -21.83 4.21 -23.82
CA HIS A 288 -21.16 2.96 -24.21
C HIS A 288 -21.35 2.67 -25.71
N ARG A 289 -20.25 2.30 -26.36
CA ARG A 289 -20.20 1.92 -27.79
C ARG A 289 -20.61 3.05 -28.75
N ASP A 290 -20.59 4.30 -28.28
CA ASP A 290 -20.83 5.46 -29.13
C ASP A 290 -19.49 5.89 -29.78
N GLU A 291 -19.08 5.14 -30.78
CA GLU A 291 -17.84 5.43 -31.53
C GLU A 291 -17.90 6.77 -32.28
N PRO A 292 -19.03 7.23 -32.85
CA PRO A 292 -19.13 8.59 -33.41
C PRO A 292 -18.80 9.66 -32.36
N LEU A 293 -19.46 9.63 -31.21
CA LEU A 293 -19.19 10.57 -30.11
C LEU A 293 -17.73 10.50 -29.63
N ARG A 294 -17.19 9.30 -29.53
CA ARG A 294 -15.79 9.10 -29.11
C ARG A 294 -14.81 9.78 -30.08
N ARG A 295 -15.06 9.70 -31.38
CA ARG A 295 -14.25 10.40 -32.42
C ARG A 295 -14.38 11.91 -32.33
N GLU A 296 -15.60 12.42 -32.11
CA GLU A 296 -15.84 13.84 -31.89
C GLU A 296 -15.06 14.34 -30.64
N LEU A 297 -15.15 13.61 -29.55
CA LEU A 297 -14.42 13.97 -28.35
C LEU A 297 -12.90 13.92 -28.56
N GLN A 298 -12.38 12.92 -29.29
CA GLN A 298 -10.95 12.88 -29.62
C GLN A 298 -10.54 14.10 -30.44
N ALA A 299 -11.34 14.52 -31.40
CA ALA A 299 -11.07 15.73 -32.19
C ALA A 299 -11.09 16.99 -31.31
N ILE A 300 -12.00 17.07 -30.34
CA ILE A 300 -12.07 18.18 -29.39
C ILE A 300 -10.82 18.18 -28.50
N PHE A 301 -10.43 17.01 -27.92
CA PHE A 301 -9.29 16.92 -27.03
C PHE A 301 -7.95 17.19 -27.73
N ALA A 302 -7.83 16.90 -29.01
CA ALA A 302 -6.65 17.24 -29.81
C ALA A 302 -6.46 18.76 -30.06
N THR A 303 -7.37 19.63 -29.62
CA THR A 303 -7.30 21.09 -29.86
C THR A 303 -6.44 21.84 -28.82
N ARG A 304 -6.13 21.24 -27.66
CA ARG A 304 -5.37 21.86 -26.58
C ARG A 304 -4.37 20.88 -26.00
N THR A 305 -3.31 21.41 -25.42
CA THR A 305 -2.35 20.63 -24.64
C THR A 305 -2.97 20.09 -23.34
N GLN A 306 -2.37 19.08 -22.73
CA GLN A 306 -2.83 18.54 -21.47
C GLN A 306 -2.92 19.64 -20.39
N ALA A 307 -1.92 20.52 -20.30
CA ALA A 307 -1.89 21.61 -19.33
C ALA A 307 -3.01 22.63 -19.55
N GLU A 308 -3.31 22.99 -20.82
CA GLU A 308 -4.43 23.86 -21.16
C GLU A 308 -5.77 23.21 -20.83
N TRP A 309 -5.91 21.90 -21.04
CA TRP A 309 -7.11 21.16 -20.64
C TRP A 309 -7.33 21.20 -19.12
N PHE A 310 -6.25 21.16 -18.31
CA PHE A 310 -6.42 21.27 -16.85
C PHE A 310 -6.79 22.67 -16.39
N ALA A 311 -6.21 23.68 -17.02
CA ALA A 311 -6.64 25.07 -16.78
C ALA A 311 -8.14 25.23 -17.11
N PHE A 312 -8.57 24.74 -18.27
CA PHE A 312 -9.93 24.73 -18.70
C PHE A 312 -10.87 23.94 -17.77
N ALA A 313 -10.44 22.75 -17.35
CA ALA A 313 -11.21 21.92 -16.41
C ALA A 313 -11.42 22.59 -15.05
N ARG A 314 -10.42 23.30 -14.54
CA ARG A 314 -10.55 24.08 -13.28
C ARG A 314 -11.52 25.24 -13.44
N GLU A 315 -11.39 26.00 -14.52
CA GLU A 315 -12.25 27.15 -14.82
C GLU A 315 -13.72 26.74 -14.93
N HIS A 316 -13.97 25.68 -15.70
CA HIS A 316 -15.33 25.20 -15.97
C HIS A 316 -15.81 24.10 -15.00
N ARG A 317 -15.01 23.70 -14.00
CA ARG A 317 -15.32 22.66 -13.01
C ARG A 317 -15.73 21.33 -13.66
N LEU A 318 -14.90 20.84 -14.57
CA LEU A 318 -15.11 19.60 -15.32
C LEU A 318 -14.37 18.43 -14.71
N PRO A 319 -14.93 17.21 -14.74
CA PRO A 319 -14.25 15.99 -14.30
C PRO A 319 -13.27 15.52 -15.38
N LEU A 320 -12.11 16.14 -15.41
CA LEU A 320 -11.02 15.89 -16.34
C LEU A 320 -9.70 15.89 -15.56
N GLY A 321 -8.89 14.86 -15.74
CA GLY A 321 -7.62 14.70 -15.05
C GLY A 321 -6.49 14.21 -15.96
N PRO A 322 -5.21 14.31 -15.51
CA PRO A 322 -4.07 13.75 -16.23
C PRO A 322 -4.10 12.22 -16.23
N ALA A 323 -3.56 11.64 -17.30
CA ALA A 323 -3.30 10.22 -17.38
C ALA A 323 -1.82 10.00 -17.67
N HIS A 324 -1.02 10.03 -16.62
CA HIS A 324 0.42 9.77 -16.72
C HIS A 324 0.69 8.35 -17.19
N GLN A 325 1.69 8.19 -18.04
CA GLN A 325 2.07 6.91 -18.62
C GLN A 325 3.27 6.28 -17.90
N ARG A 326 4.05 7.08 -17.19
CA ARG A 326 5.24 6.65 -16.47
C ARG A 326 5.29 7.30 -15.09
N VAL A 327 5.70 6.54 -14.09
CA VAL A 327 5.85 7.04 -12.71
C VAL A 327 6.80 8.26 -12.63
N ALA A 328 7.82 8.31 -13.50
CA ALA A 328 8.75 9.44 -13.56
C ALA A 328 8.05 10.79 -13.85
N GLU A 329 6.92 10.79 -14.55
CA GLU A 329 6.15 12.00 -14.86
C GLU A 329 5.52 12.65 -13.62
N LEU A 330 5.38 11.90 -12.53
CA LEU A 330 4.88 12.41 -11.27
C LEU A 330 5.76 13.52 -10.66
N ARG A 331 7.07 13.53 -10.99
CA ARG A 331 8.01 14.55 -10.51
C ARG A 331 7.66 15.95 -11.00
N ASP A 332 7.09 16.04 -12.20
CA ASP A 332 6.77 17.30 -12.87
C ASP A 332 5.29 17.67 -12.71
N ASP A 333 4.50 16.83 -12.03
CA ASP A 333 3.06 17.08 -11.85
C ASP A 333 2.82 18.09 -10.70
N PRO A 334 2.13 19.22 -10.97
CA PRO A 334 1.91 20.26 -9.98
C PRO A 334 1.02 19.82 -8.80
N GLN A 335 0.12 18.86 -9.00
CA GLN A 335 -0.71 18.32 -7.91
C GLN A 335 0.13 17.44 -6.99
N ILE A 336 0.98 16.60 -7.56
CA ILE A 336 1.93 15.76 -6.81
C ILE A 336 2.90 16.64 -6.02
N ALA A 337 3.45 17.70 -6.65
CA ALA A 337 4.32 18.66 -5.99
C ALA A 337 3.61 19.39 -4.85
N ALA A 338 2.37 19.85 -5.07
CA ALA A 338 1.58 20.53 -4.03
C ALA A 338 1.20 19.63 -2.85
N ARG A 339 1.02 18.32 -3.10
CA ARG A 339 0.71 17.32 -2.07
C ARG A 339 1.96 16.76 -1.39
N GLN A 340 3.14 16.98 -1.97
CA GLN A 340 4.44 16.54 -1.45
C GLN A 340 4.50 15.05 -1.11
N ILE A 341 3.83 14.21 -1.91
CA ILE A 341 3.87 12.76 -1.73
C ILE A 341 5.24 12.17 -2.12
N LEU A 342 5.98 12.84 -3.00
CA LEU A 342 7.37 12.52 -3.31
C LEU A 342 8.27 13.41 -2.47
N VAL A 343 9.14 12.79 -1.67
CA VAL A 343 10.02 13.49 -0.71
C VAL A 343 11.46 13.22 -1.10
N GLU A 344 12.15 14.29 -1.51
CA GLU A 344 13.60 14.21 -1.75
C GLU A 344 14.34 14.19 -0.42
N GLY A 345 15.31 13.30 -0.29
CA GLY A 345 16.14 13.16 0.89
C GLY A 345 17.55 12.68 0.54
N GLU A 346 18.42 12.70 1.55
CA GLU A 346 19.79 12.22 1.46
C GLU A 346 19.97 11.04 2.41
N HIS A 347 20.40 9.91 1.88
CA HIS A 347 20.77 8.75 2.69
C HIS A 347 22.27 8.76 2.92
N PRO A 348 22.79 8.59 4.17
CA PRO A 348 24.21 8.74 4.49
C PRO A 348 25.16 7.89 3.64
N VAL A 349 24.70 6.74 3.18
CA VAL A 349 25.50 5.78 2.40
C VAL A 349 25.05 5.70 0.94
N ALA A 350 23.72 5.70 0.68
CA ALA A 350 23.19 5.57 -0.67
C ALA A 350 23.10 6.90 -1.45
N GLY A 351 23.29 8.04 -0.79
CA GLY A 351 23.19 9.37 -1.40
C GLY A 351 21.76 9.83 -1.63
N PRO A 352 21.51 10.67 -2.65
CA PRO A 352 20.19 11.22 -2.95
C PRO A 352 19.16 10.11 -3.20
N PHE A 353 17.98 10.21 -2.55
CA PHE A 353 16.92 9.24 -2.68
C PHE A 353 15.54 9.92 -2.64
N THR A 354 14.67 9.55 -3.58
CA THR A 354 13.28 9.99 -3.59
C THR A 354 12.40 8.97 -2.86
N TYR A 355 11.86 9.36 -1.73
CA TYR A 355 10.92 8.55 -0.95
C TYR A 355 9.49 8.77 -1.42
N VAL A 356 8.66 7.74 -1.34
CA VAL A 356 7.22 7.87 -1.33
C VAL A 356 6.78 8.11 0.12
N GLY A 357 6.14 9.26 0.35
CA GLY A 357 5.73 9.70 1.68
C GLY A 357 4.36 9.15 2.11
N GLU A 358 3.87 9.70 3.20
CA GLU A 358 2.54 9.41 3.75
C GLU A 358 1.48 10.24 3.00
N PRO A 359 0.36 9.62 2.55
CA PRO A 359 -0.60 10.31 1.67
C PRO A 359 -1.53 11.30 2.38
N VAL A 360 -1.51 11.34 3.72
CA VAL A 360 -2.37 12.24 4.52
C VAL A 360 -1.56 13.43 5.01
N ILE A 361 -2.04 14.64 4.72
CA ILE A 361 -1.49 15.88 5.26
C ILE A 361 -2.21 16.18 6.57
N VAL A 362 -1.46 16.30 7.66
CA VAL A 362 -1.99 16.60 9.00
C VAL A 362 -1.74 18.07 9.31
N ASP A 363 -2.78 18.81 9.66
CA ASP A 363 -2.73 20.25 10.04
C ASP A 363 -2.06 21.16 9.00
N GLY A 364 -2.05 20.74 7.75
CA GLY A 364 -1.40 21.47 6.66
C GLY A 364 0.11 21.25 6.56
N GLU A 365 0.70 20.48 7.46
CA GLU A 365 2.13 20.17 7.44
C GLU A 365 2.43 19.00 6.49
N PRO A 366 3.41 19.14 5.58
CA PRO A 366 3.81 18.09 4.70
C PRO A 366 4.54 16.99 5.45
N TYR A 367 4.41 15.76 4.94
CA TYR A 367 5.18 14.63 5.44
C TYR A 367 6.69 14.86 5.28
N ARG A 368 7.47 14.38 6.25
CA ARG A 368 8.95 14.43 6.23
C ARG A 368 9.53 13.09 6.69
N VAL A 369 10.53 12.62 5.99
CA VAL A 369 11.37 11.51 6.48
C VAL A 369 12.18 12.02 7.66
N ARG A 370 11.92 11.50 8.86
CA ARG A 370 12.58 11.91 10.11
C ARG A 370 13.94 11.24 10.27
N ARG A 371 14.09 10.04 9.72
CA ARG A 371 15.31 9.23 9.77
C ARG A 371 15.42 8.41 8.48
N PRO A 372 16.60 8.37 7.84
CA PRO A 372 16.84 7.45 6.74
C PRO A 372 16.76 6.00 7.22
N ALA A 373 16.68 5.03 6.31
CA ALA A 373 16.73 3.62 6.65
C ALA A 373 18.05 3.29 7.34
N PRO A 374 18.05 2.54 8.45
CA PRO A 374 19.28 2.28 9.21
C PRO A 374 20.18 1.25 8.53
N ALA A 375 21.48 1.35 8.77
CA ALA A 375 22.38 0.23 8.58
C ALA A 375 22.02 -0.92 9.55
N LEU A 376 22.47 -2.15 9.25
CA LEU A 376 22.23 -3.30 10.13
C LEU A 376 22.83 -3.06 11.51
N GLY A 377 21.99 -3.10 12.55
CA GLY A 377 22.39 -2.91 13.93
C GLY A 377 22.88 -1.50 14.28
N GLU A 378 22.62 -0.50 13.43
CA GLU A 378 23.08 0.88 13.62
C GLU A 378 22.77 1.43 15.01
N HIS A 379 21.63 1.05 15.58
CA HIS A 379 21.15 1.59 16.86
C HIS A 379 21.29 0.57 18.01
N THR A 380 22.02 -0.52 17.82
CA THR A 380 22.13 -1.58 18.82
C THR A 380 22.68 -1.06 20.13
N ASP A 381 23.80 -0.32 20.12
CA ASP A 381 24.42 0.20 21.34
C ASP A 381 23.56 1.25 22.04
N GLU A 382 22.96 2.16 21.25
CA GLU A 382 22.01 3.16 21.74
C GLU A 382 20.84 2.51 22.46
N LEU A 383 20.19 1.55 21.82
CA LEU A 383 19.01 0.86 22.36
C LEU A 383 19.35 0.05 23.61
N LEU A 384 20.48 -0.65 23.63
CA LEU A 384 20.92 -1.39 24.81
C LEU A 384 21.26 -0.48 25.98
N ALA A 385 21.87 0.69 25.72
CA ALA A 385 22.11 1.69 26.74
C ALA A 385 20.80 2.31 27.26
N GLU A 386 19.80 2.58 26.39
CA GLU A 386 18.46 3.00 26.81
C GLU A 386 17.78 1.98 27.74
N LEU A 387 18.07 0.68 27.55
CA LEU A 387 17.61 -0.42 28.39
C LEU A 387 18.44 -0.61 29.69
N GLY A 388 19.42 0.26 29.92
CA GLY A 388 20.26 0.26 31.14
C GLY A 388 21.44 -0.71 31.09
N ARG A 389 21.80 -1.27 29.91
CA ARG A 389 22.99 -2.13 29.78
C ARG A 389 24.25 -1.26 29.81
N SER A 390 25.25 -1.72 30.56
CA SER A 390 26.54 -1.05 30.57
C SER A 390 27.35 -1.29 29.30
N ALA A 391 28.33 -0.45 29.01
CA ALA A 391 29.22 -0.66 27.87
C ALA A 391 29.96 -2.02 27.94
N ALA A 392 30.24 -2.53 29.15
CA ALA A 392 30.85 -3.85 29.35
C ALA A 392 29.85 -4.98 28.96
N ASP A 393 28.58 -4.87 29.37
CA ASP A 393 27.55 -5.85 29.01
C ASP A 393 27.33 -5.86 27.48
N ILE A 394 27.28 -4.69 26.85
CA ILE A 394 27.13 -4.57 25.39
C ILE A 394 28.30 -5.21 24.65
N ALA A 395 29.53 -4.97 25.13
CA ALA A 395 30.72 -5.59 24.57
C ALA A 395 30.72 -7.11 24.72
N ALA A 396 30.25 -7.64 25.86
CA ALA A 396 30.09 -9.07 26.08
C ALA A 396 29.06 -9.70 25.13
N LEU A 397 27.87 -9.11 25.02
CA LEU A 397 26.83 -9.59 24.10
C LEU A 397 27.33 -9.62 22.65
N ARG A 398 28.11 -8.62 22.24
CA ARG A 398 28.71 -8.57 20.90
C ARG A 398 29.80 -9.64 20.72
N ALA A 399 30.66 -9.85 21.69
CA ALA A 399 31.70 -10.88 21.63
C ALA A 399 31.11 -12.30 21.53
N GLU A 400 29.93 -12.52 22.09
CA GLU A 400 29.20 -13.78 22.04
C GLU A 400 28.32 -13.91 20.80
N GLY A 401 28.25 -12.88 19.94
CA GLY A 401 27.42 -12.85 18.73
C GLY A 401 25.91 -12.80 19.02
N ILE A 402 25.51 -12.27 20.15
CA ILE A 402 24.10 -12.06 20.51
C ILE A 402 23.56 -10.83 19.83
N VAL A 403 24.39 -9.78 19.65
CA VAL A 403 24.06 -8.51 19.00
C VAL A 403 25.08 -8.14 17.95
#